data_ff8ea17c0511d1ae1d56f70012b05af6
#
_entry.id   ff8ea17c0511d1ae1d56f70012b05af6
#
_cell.length_a   1.000
_cell.length_b   1.000
_cell.length_c   1.000
_cell.angle_alpha   90.00
_cell.angle_beta   90.00
_cell.angle_gamma   90.00
#
_symmetry.space_group_name_H-M   'P 1'
#
loop_
_entity.id
_entity.type
_entity.pdbx_description
1 polymer ?
#
loop_
_entity_poly.entity_id
_entity_poly.type
_entity_poly.pdbx_seq_one_letter_code
_entity_poly.pdbx_strand_id
1 'polypeptide(L)'
;ARVLESESPILVRESPYPIEETVAKVKTAIGAVNMRLIRVQTLDQGFVADGQENHDQVIVYACDFGFLNEALKVDPRVGLFLPCRVTVVRHAGKVQVMSINPKRLSRIFNNAELNDLCEQMHQVYVQILEESTL
;
A
#
# COMPACT_ATOMS: atom_id res chain seq x y z
N ALA A 1 5.02 -19.00 -17.33
CA ALA A 1 5.75 -19.19 -16.07
C ALA A 1 5.13 -18.31 -14.97
N ARG A 2 5.08 -18.85 -13.77
CA ARG A 2 4.50 -18.14 -12.63
C ARG A 2 5.53 -17.20 -12.03
N VAL A 3 5.18 -15.92 -11.96
CA VAL A 3 6.04 -14.92 -11.31
C VAL A 3 5.92 -15.08 -9.80
N LEU A 4 7.05 -15.15 -9.09
CA LEU A 4 7.06 -15.17 -7.65
C LEU A 4 6.50 -13.86 -7.10
N GLU A 5 5.75 -13.91 -5.99
CA GLU A 5 5.17 -12.72 -5.36
C GLU A 5 6.23 -11.66 -5.09
N SER A 6 7.41 -12.06 -4.60
CA SER A 6 8.52 -11.14 -4.32
C SER A 6 9.03 -10.42 -5.58
N GLU A 7 8.76 -10.97 -6.75
CA GLU A 7 9.19 -10.42 -8.05
C GLU A 7 8.06 -9.64 -8.75
N SER A 8 6.83 -9.75 -8.26
CA SER A 8 5.69 -9.04 -8.87
C SER A 8 5.78 -7.54 -8.58
N PRO A 9 5.45 -6.66 -9.56
CA PRO A 9 5.39 -5.23 -9.30
C PRO A 9 4.26 -4.82 -8.35
N ILE A 10 3.25 -5.68 -8.19
CA ILE A 10 2.09 -5.41 -7.37
C ILE A 10 1.87 -6.55 -6.39
N LEU A 11 1.62 -6.21 -5.12
CA LEU A 11 1.20 -7.16 -4.10
C LEU A 11 -0.33 -7.14 -4.03
N VAL A 12 -0.97 -8.31 -4.05
CA VAL A 12 -2.44 -8.43 -4.06
C VAL A 12 -2.88 -9.52 -3.10
N ARG A 13 -3.98 -9.25 -2.37
CA ARG A 13 -4.70 -10.28 -1.59
C ARG A 13 -6.19 -10.09 -1.80
N GLU A 14 -6.93 -11.18 -1.97
CA GLU A 14 -8.39 -11.15 -2.04
C GLU A 14 -8.97 -11.12 -0.63
N SER A 15 -9.96 -10.26 -0.39
CA SER A 15 -10.65 -10.15 0.89
C SER A 15 -11.99 -10.88 0.83
N PRO A 16 -12.32 -11.67 1.88
CA PRO A 16 -13.66 -12.28 1.99
C PRO A 16 -14.73 -11.34 2.53
N TYR A 17 -14.37 -10.08 2.80
CA TYR A 17 -15.25 -9.11 3.46
C TYR A 17 -15.74 -8.04 2.48
N PRO A 18 -16.85 -7.33 2.80
CA PRO A 18 -17.24 -6.14 2.05
C PRO A 18 -16.15 -5.08 2.05
N ILE A 19 -16.21 -4.14 1.10
CA ILE A 19 -15.17 -3.13 0.95
C ILE A 19 -15.01 -2.26 2.20
N GLU A 20 -16.11 -1.86 2.83
CA GLU A 20 -16.08 -1.02 4.02
C GLU A 20 -15.37 -1.73 5.19
N GLU A 21 -15.67 -3.01 5.38
CA GLU A 21 -15.05 -3.82 6.43
C GLU A 21 -13.58 -4.06 6.13
N THR A 22 -13.24 -4.30 4.87
CA THR A 22 -11.85 -4.48 4.44
C THR A 22 -11.03 -3.21 4.69
N VAL A 23 -11.59 -2.04 4.38
CA VAL A 23 -10.94 -0.75 4.66
C VAL A 23 -10.68 -0.59 6.17
N ALA A 24 -11.65 -0.94 7.01
CA ALA A 24 -11.49 -0.88 8.46
C ALA A 24 -10.36 -1.82 8.94
N LYS A 25 -10.29 -3.02 8.36
CA LYS A 25 -9.23 -3.99 8.67
C LYS A 25 -7.84 -3.49 8.22
N VAL A 26 -7.76 -2.83 7.08
CA VAL A 26 -6.51 -2.20 6.61
C VAL A 26 -6.04 -1.14 7.60
N LYS A 27 -6.94 -0.28 8.07
CA LYS A 27 -6.60 0.73 9.07
C LYS A 27 -6.04 0.10 10.36
N THR A 28 -6.67 -0.96 10.83
CA THR A 28 -6.23 -1.69 12.02
C THR A 28 -4.86 -2.32 11.80
N ALA A 29 -4.64 -2.94 10.65
CA ALA A 29 -3.37 -3.57 10.31
C ALA A 29 -2.23 -2.54 10.22
N ILE A 30 -2.51 -1.36 9.67
CA ILE A 30 -1.55 -0.25 9.60
C ILE A 30 -1.11 0.15 11.01
N GLY A 31 -2.04 0.30 11.94
CA GLY A 31 -1.72 0.60 13.34
C GLY A 31 -0.90 -0.51 13.99
N ALA A 32 -1.18 -1.77 13.66
CA ALA A 32 -0.48 -2.92 14.24
C ALA A 32 0.99 -3.00 13.82
N VAL A 33 1.37 -2.42 12.67
CA VAL A 33 2.76 -2.34 12.22
C VAL A 33 3.41 -0.99 12.54
N ASN A 34 2.81 -0.22 13.44
CA ASN A 34 3.31 1.08 13.92
C ASN A 34 3.42 2.14 12.83
N MET A 35 2.66 2.02 11.76
CA MET A 35 2.54 3.07 10.77
C MET A 35 1.45 4.06 11.19
N ARG A 36 1.59 5.29 10.76
CA ARG A 36 0.62 6.35 11.03
C ARG A 36 -0.35 6.47 9.85
N LEU A 37 -1.64 6.39 10.15
CA LEU A 37 -2.69 6.63 9.16
C LEU A 37 -2.72 8.13 8.83
N ILE A 38 -2.59 8.48 7.54
CA ILE A 38 -2.61 9.87 7.10
C ILE A 38 -4.01 10.27 6.64
N ARG A 39 -4.59 9.52 5.71
CA ARG A 39 -5.95 9.77 5.21
C ARG A 39 -6.50 8.55 4.49
N VAL A 40 -7.82 8.53 4.34
CA VAL A 40 -8.55 7.56 3.53
C VAL A 40 -9.32 8.35 2.48
N GLN A 41 -9.27 7.91 1.22
CA GLN A 41 -9.80 8.67 0.11
C GLN A 41 -10.35 7.74 -0.96
N THR A 42 -11.52 8.07 -1.52
CA THR A 42 -12.00 7.42 -2.74
C THR A 42 -11.21 7.95 -3.93
N LEU A 43 -11.16 7.16 -5.03
CA LEU A 43 -10.28 7.44 -6.16
C LEU A 43 -10.43 8.87 -6.71
N ASP A 44 -11.67 9.33 -6.86
CA ASP A 44 -11.98 10.61 -7.50
C ASP A 44 -12.46 11.69 -6.52
N GLN A 45 -12.26 11.47 -5.20
CA GLN A 45 -12.64 12.45 -4.18
C GLN A 45 -11.90 13.77 -4.41
N GLY A 46 -12.65 14.84 -4.46
CA GLY A 46 -12.11 16.17 -4.70
C GLY A 46 -12.05 16.58 -6.16
N PHE A 47 -12.31 15.65 -7.08
CA PHE A 47 -12.33 15.94 -8.53
C PHE A 47 -13.73 15.96 -9.11
N VAL A 48 -14.72 15.43 -8.39
CA VAL A 48 -16.13 15.40 -8.81
C VAL A 48 -16.99 15.95 -7.68
N ALA A 49 -18.27 16.20 -7.98
CA ALA A 49 -19.21 16.70 -6.99
C ALA A 49 -19.43 15.67 -5.87
N ASP A 50 -19.72 16.17 -4.67
CA ASP A 50 -20.00 15.29 -3.52
C ASP A 50 -21.14 14.32 -3.84
N GLY A 51 -20.94 13.05 -3.47
CA GLY A 51 -21.89 11.98 -3.74
C GLY A 51 -21.72 11.30 -5.09
N GLN A 52 -20.81 11.79 -5.92
CA GLN A 52 -20.52 11.21 -7.24
C GLN A 52 -19.14 10.53 -7.29
N GLU A 53 -18.46 10.45 -6.15
CA GLU A 53 -17.15 9.80 -6.05
C GLU A 53 -17.26 8.29 -6.32
N ASN A 54 -16.19 7.75 -6.87
CA ASN A 54 -16.09 6.30 -7.10
C ASN A 54 -15.72 5.61 -5.77
N HIS A 55 -16.68 4.92 -5.18
CA HIS A 55 -16.50 4.17 -3.92
C HIS A 55 -16.02 2.73 -4.14
N ASP A 56 -15.79 2.30 -5.38
CA ASP A 56 -15.28 0.97 -5.68
C ASP A 56 -13.76 0.88 -5.52
N GLN A 57 -13.11 2.00 -5.29
CA GLN A 57 -11.68 2.05 -5.06
C GLN A 57 -11.39 3.06 -3.95
N VAL A 58 -10.80 2.55 -2.86
CA VAL A 58 -10.47 3.35 -1.68
C VAL A 58 -8.98 3.29 -1.46
N ILE A 59 -8.33 4.46 -1.35
CA ILE A 59 -6.90 4.56 -1.12
C ILE A 59 -6.67 4.92 0.34
N VAL A 60 -5.88 4.09 1.03
CA VAL A 60 -5.50 4.30 2.42
C VAL A 60 -4.05 4.76 2.46
N TYR A 61 -3.82 6.01 2.85
CA TYR A 61 -2.48 6.58 2.94
C TYR A 61 -1.95 6.41 4.37
N ALA A 62 -0.75 5.89 4.48
CA ALA A 62 -0.09 5.68 5.75
C ALA A 62 1.40 5.96 5.61
N CYS A 63 2.10 6.16 6.73
CA CYS A 63 3.53 6.43 6.70
C CYS A 63 4.21 5.96 7.98
N ASP A 64 5.38 5.37 7.83
CA ASP A 64 6.34 5.17 8.90
C ASP A 64 7.39 6.28 8.77
N PHE A 65 7.29 7.31 9.60
CA PHE A 65 8.15 8.49 9.47
C PHE A 65 9.61 8.18 9.73
N GLY A 66 9.92 7.23 10.61
CA GLY A 66 11.29 6.79 10.85
C GLY A 66 11.90 6.15 9.62
N PHE A 67 11.15 5.20 9.03
CA PHE A 67 11.56 4.55 7.80
C PHE A 67 11.69 5.55 6.65
N LEU A 68 10.72 6.46 6.52
CA LEU A 68 10.72 7.48 5.49
C LEU A 68 11.99 8.34 5.55
N ASN A 69 12.35 8.82 6.74
CA ASN A 69 13.53 9.65 6.92
C ASN A 69 14.81 8.88 6.56
N GLU A 70 14.90 7.61 6.95
CA GLU A 70 16.02 6.75 6.58
C GLU A 70 16.14 6.58 5.07
N ALA A 71 15.02 6.26 4.41
CA ALA A 71 15.00 6.06 2.96
C ALA A 71 15.39 7.33 2.20
N LEU A 72 14.89 8.49 2.63
CA LEU A 72 15.21 9.77 1.99
C LEU A 72 16.69 10.15 2.15
N LYS A 73 17.32 9.77 3.26
CA LYS A 73 18.76 9.98 3.45
C LYS A 73 19.59 9.12 2.49
N VAL A 74 19.13 7.90 2.23
CA VAL A 74 19.81 6.98 1.32
C VAL A 74 19.65 7.44 -0.13
N ASP A 75 18.43 7.80 -0.53
CA ASP A 75 18.14 8.25 -1.88
C ASP A 75 16.92 9.18 -1.89
N PRO A 76 17.13 10.49 -2.15
CA PRO A 76 16.02 11.47 -2.16
C PRO A 76 14.94 11.17 -3.21
N ARG A 77 15.26 10.39 -4.26
CA ARG A 77 14.28 10.03 -5.30
C ARG A 77 13.13 9.17 -4.77
N VAL A 78 13.30 8.56 -3.60
CA VAL A 78 12.23 7.80 -2.93
C VAL A 78 10.98 8.67 -2.73
N GLY A 79 11.15 9.99 -2.57
CA GLY A 79 10.03 10.91 -2.45
C GLY A 79 9.06 10.89 -3.62
N LEU A 80 9.47 10.40 -4.80
CA LEU A 80 8.59 10.28 -5.96
C LEU A 80 7.48 9.24 -5.75
N PHE A 81 7.65 8.31 -4.81
CA PHE A 81 6.72 7.22 -4.54
C PHE A 81 5.94 7.40 -3.24
N LEU A 82 6.08 8.53 -2.61
CA LEU A 82 5.41 8.82 -1.34
C LEU A 82 4.18 9.70 -1.57
N PRO A 83 3.16 9.65 -0.69
CA PRO A 83 3.07 8.84 0.53
C PRO A 83 2.85 7.36 0.24
N CYS A 84 3.20 6.50 1.22
CA CYS A 84 2.92 5.07 1.13
C CYS A 84 1.40 4.85 1.14
N ARG A 85 0.93 3.91 0.34
CA ARG A 85 -0.51 3.67 0.20
C ARG A 85 -0.84 2.21 -0.04
N VAL A 86 -2.02 1.84 0.47
CA VAL A 86 -2.66 0.55 0.23
C VAL A 86 -4.02 0.84 -0.38
N THR A 87 -4.34 0.19 -1.48
CA THR A 87 -5.59 0.43 -2.21
C THR A 87 -6.52 -0.77 -2.03
N VAL A 88 -7.77 -0.50 -1.68
CA VAL A 88 -8.83 -1.50 -1.60
C VAL A 88 -9.75 -1.31 -2.80
N VAL A 89 -9.89 -2.37 -3.61
CA VAL A 89 -10.63 -2.31 -4.89
C VAL A 89 -11.77 -3.33 -4.87
N ARG A 90 -12.96 -2.88 -5.25
CA ARG A 90 -14.09 -3.78 -5.51
C ARG A 90 -14.32 -3.82 -7.02
N HIS A 91 -14.19 -5.02 -7.60
CA HIS A 91 -14.37 -5.22 -9.02
C HIS A 91 -14.97 -6.60 -9.29
N ALA A 92 -16.01 -6.66 -10.14
CA ALA A 92 -16.69 -7.91 -10.52
C ALA A 92 -17.14 -8.74 -9.31
N GLY A 93 -17.63 -8.07 -8.25
CA GLY A 93 -18.12 -8.73 -7.04
C GLY A 93 -17.02 -9.19 -6.08
N LYS A 94 -15.75 -8.88 -6.38
CA LYS A 94 -14.61 -9.26 -5.54
C LYS A 94 -13.95 -8.03 -4.94
N VAL A 95 -13.48 -8.17 -3.71
CA VAL A 95 -12.73 -7.13 -3.01
C VAL A 95 -11.28 -7.57 -2.89
N GLN A 96 -10.35 -6.71 -3.32
CA GLN A 96 -8.92 -6.99 -3.28
C GLN A 96 -8.19 -5.85 -2.59
N VAL A 97 -7.12 -6.20 -1.86
CA VAL A 97 -6.21 -5.23 -1.23
C VAL A 97 -4.90 -5.29 -1.99
N MET A 98 -4.43 -4.13 -2.44
CA MET A 98 -3.25 -4.03 -3.31
C MET A 98 -2.27 -2.98 -2.82
N SER A 99 -1.00 -3.22 -3.09
CA SER A 99 0.04 -2.21 -2.93
C SER A 99 1.13 -2.41 -3.98
N ILE A 100 1.94 -1.37 -4.20
CA ILE A 100 3.15 -1.50 -5.01
C ILE A 100 4.17 -2.32 -4.21
N ASN A 101 4.91 -3.20 -4.90
CA ASN A 101 5.97 -3.97 -4.26
C ASN A 101 7.23 -3.11 -4.13
N PRO A 102 7.65 -2.74 -2.91
CA PRO A 102 8.84 -1.89 -2.71
C PRO A 102 10.13 -2.50 -3.24
N LYS A 103 10.23 -3.82 -3.29
CA LYS A 103 11.42 -4.49 -3.86
C LYS A 103 11.66 -4.14 -5.31
N ARG A 104 10.58 -3.91 -6.06
CA ARG A 104 10.69 -3.51 -7.47
C ARG A 104 11.18 -2.08 -7.61
N LEU A 105 10.85 -1.21 -6.65
CA LEU A 105 11.30 0.17 -6.65
C LEU A 105 12.80 0.28 -6.44
N SER A 106 13.38 -0.55 -5.58
CA SER A 106 14.81 -0.51 -5.31
C SER A 106 15.64 -0.81 -6.57
N ARG A 107 15.12 -1.66 -7.45
CA ARG A 107 15.79 -1.99 -8.72
C ARG A 107 15.86 -0.79 -9.66
N ILE A 108 14.83 0.06 -9.65
CA ILE A 108 14.80 1.27 -10.47
C ILE A 108 15.91 2.23 -10.06
N PHE A 109 16.17 2.33 -8.76
CA PHE A 109 17.17 3.25 -8.21
C PHE A 109 18.60 2.69 -8.25
N ASN A 110 18.76 1.37 -8.38
CA ASN A 110 20.04 0.68 -8.40
C ASN A 110 20.93 1.09 -7.20
N ASN A 111 20.36 1.04 -6.01
CA ASN A 111 21.03 1.45 -4.76
C ASN A 111 20.93 0.30 -3.75
N ALA A 112 22.09 -0.26 -3.36
CA ALA A 112 22.17 -1.43 -2.49
C ALA A 112 21.61 -1.15 -1.07
N GLU A 113 21.85 0.04 -0.51
CA GLU A 113 21.32 0.40 0.81
C GLU A 113 19.79 0.51 0.75
N LEU A 114 19.27 1.03 -0.34
CA LEU A 114 17.83 1.14 -0.55
C LEU A 114 17.19 -0.25 -0.69
N ASN A 115 17.90 -1.24 -1.22
CA ASN A 115 17.40 -2.61 -1.32
C ASN A 115 17.03 -3.18 0.04
N ASP A 116 17.86 -2.96 1.07
CA ASP A 116 17.58 -3.45 2.43
C ASP A 116 16.34 -2.78 3.02
N LEU A 117 16.22 -1.47 2.84
CA LEU A 117 15.07 -0.71 3.32
C LEU A 117 13.78 -1.14 2.61
N CYS A 118 13.84 -1.36 1.31
CA CYS A 118 12.69 -1.82 0.53
C CYS A 118 12.31 -3.26 0.87
N GLU A 119 13.27 -4.11 1.23
CA GLU A 119 12.98 -5.45 1.74
C GLU A 119 12.18 -5.39 3.04
N GLN A 120 12.58 -4.53 3.98
CA GLN A 120 11.85 -4.33 5.23
C GLN A 120 10.43 -3.83 4.96
N MET A 121 10.26 -2.87 4.07
CA MET A 121 8.95 -2.33 3.74
C MET A 121 8.08 -3.36 3.00
N HIS A 122 8.69 -4.22 2.18
CA HIS A 122 7.98 -5.33 1.54
C HIS A 122 7.33 -6.23 2.60
N GLN A 123 8.07 -6.61 3.65
CA GLN A 123 7.53 -7.43 4.73
C GLN A 123 6.38 -6.74 5.45
N VAL A 124 6.49 -5.44 5.68
CA VAL A 124 5.43 -4.66 6.33
C VAL A 124 4.16 -4.65 5.47
N TYR A 125 4.28 -4.42 4.16
CA TYR A 125 3.12 -4.44 3.26
C TYR A 125 2.48 -5.82 3.18
N VAL A 126 3.27 -6.88 3.09
CA VAL A 126 2.73 -8.25 3.09
C VAL A 126 1.93 -8.50 4.36
N GLN A 127 2.44 -8.08 5.52
CA GLN A 127 1.74 -8.23 6.78
C GLN A 127 0.40 -7.46 6.80
N ILE A 128 0.39 -6.22 6.30
CA ILE A 128 -0.84 -5.43 6.20
C ILE A 128 -1.87 -6.14 5.32
N LEU A 129 -1.45 -6.60 4.15
CA LEU A 129 -2.35 -7.27 3.21
C LEU A 129 -2.91 -8.57 3.80
N GLU A 130 -2.07 -9.36 4.44
CA GLU A 130 -2.50 -10.62 5.04
C GLU A 130 -3.45 -10.40 6.21
N GLU A 131 -3.13 -9.51 7.14
CA GLU A 131 -3.97 -9.23 8.30
C GLU A 131 -5.32 -8.62 7.92
N SER A 132 -5.35 -7.79 6.88
CA SER A 132 -6.59 -7.15 6.44
C SER A 132 -7.52 -8.08 5.69
N THR A 133 -7.05 -9.25 5.26
CA THR A 133 -7.84 -10.23 4.47
C THR A 133 -8.04 -11.56 5.16
N LEU A 134 -7.61 -11.68 6.40
CA LEU A 134 -7.82 -12.88 7.21
C LEU A 134 -9.28 -13.08 7.59
#